data_bc44a75e53176d6be40dc2c5c1feaa44
#
_entry.id   bc44a75e53176d6be40dc2c5c1feaa44
#
_cell.length_a   1.000
_cell.length_b   1.000
_cell.length_c   1.000
_cell.angle_alpha   90.00
_cell.angle_beta   90.00
_cell.angle_gamma   90.00
#
_symmetry.space_group_name_H-M   'P 1'
#
loop_
_entity.id
_entity.type
_entity.pdbx_description
1 polymer ?
#
loop_
_entity_poly.entity_id
_entity_poly.type
_entity_poly.pdbx_seq_one_letter_code
_entity_poly.pdbx_strand_id
1 'polypeptide(L)'
;MTISPVPGYCQRNDDELSSWRNSIINDILQRIPMVAPASGFKLGFDYWLANGSRIYKDCETVEIAGAEHWAGSLDGIAHEKASEIILVKAAKLVVASRRLKAINFYKNNVGPGEDDRGNSVEVTYGSHHNYSYETKARREVARILLNFIPAMLPLSGSGHIYEEYEGKFVYCFSQRANHLERLFGLITTEDRAIINTREESLMDPDCGFSRLHLISRDATRCEFQTWLVDTITHLMLRLAEEGWHLPHRFTLKHPIADIHYLNTKFNLDHSFDLRSRRMSLINYNYLFLRAAKQLKPLSVQEKKCLEEWERILELFKAKEIDSLVGELDWATKWFVLKRQMRKENISLNSPVPLK
;
A
#
# COMPACT_ATOMS: atom_id res chain seq x y z
N MET A 1 -4.47 10.73 -1.65
CA MET A 1 -4.02 11.43 -2.88
C MET A 1 -3.64 12.86 -2.55
N THR A 2 -2.43 13.28 -2.88
CA THR A 2 -1.94 14.65 -2.64
C THR A 2 -2.13 15.51 -3.88
N ILE A 3 -2.43 16.80 -3.70
CA ILE A 3 -2.55 17.79 -4.76
C ILE A 3 -1.28 18.64 -4.74
N SER A 4 -0.51 18.66 -5.84
CA SER A 4 0.64 19.53 -5.99
C SER A 4 0.30 20.81 -6.75
N PRO A 5 0.75 21.97 -6.30
CA PRO A 5 0.62 23.22 -7.06
C PRO A 5 1.45 23.15 -8.35
N VAL A 6 0.98 23.82 -9.38
CA VAL A 6 1.72 23.97 -10.64
C VAL A 6 2.98 24.82 -10.38
N PRO A 7 4.14 24.48 -10.98
CA PRO A 7 5.34 25.34 -10.91
C PRO A 7 5.01 26.76 -11.36
N GLY A 8 5.29 27.76 -10.53
CA GLY A 8 4.99 29.19 -10.74
C GLY A 8 4.14 29.84 -9.64
N TYR A 9 3.60 29.07 -8.69
CA TYR A 9 2.84 29.60 -7.55
C TYR A 9 3.66 29.71 -6.24
N CYS A 10 4.96 29.59 -6.31
CA CYS A 10 5.90 29.49 -5.17
C CYS A 10 6.22 30.81 -4.44
N GLN A 11 5.24 31.70 -4.22
CA GLN A 11 5.44 32.88 -3.36
C GLN A 11 4.40 33.01 -2.23
N ARG A 12 3.66 31.94 -1.95
CA ARG A 12 2.73 31.91 -0.80
C ARG A 12 3.45 31.30 0.41
N ASN A 13 3.18 31.83 1.60
CA ASN A 13 3.62 31.18 2.84
C ASN A 13 2.90 29.82 3.00
N ASP A 14 3.41 28.94 3.86
CA ASP A 14 2.88 27.56 3.99
C ASP A 14 1.42 27.54 4.45
N ASP A 15 1.00 28.47 5.30
CA ASP A 15 -0.40 28.59 5.76
C ASP A 15 -1.35 28.97 4.62
N GLU A 16 -0.96 29.88 3.74
CA GLU A 16 -1.74 30.25 2.57
C GLU A 16 -1.83 29.09 1.56
N LEU A 17 -0.75 28.31 1.43
CA LEU A 17 -0.71 27.16 0.54
C LEU A 17 -1.60 26.02 1.08
N SER A 18 -1.55 25.75 2.38
CA SER A 18 -2.43 24.79 3.06
C SER A 18 -3.91 25.20 2.95
N SER A 19 -4.23 26.45 3.23
CA SER A 19 -5.58 26.99 3.07
C SER A 19 -6.08 26.88 1.65
N TRP A 20 -5.24 27.18 0.66
CA TRP A 20 -5.58 27.02 -0.76
C TRP A 20 -5.80 25.56 -1.16
N ARG A 21 -4.93 24.63 -0.74
CA ARG A 21 -5.09 23.18 -0.98
C ARG A 21 -6.41 22.69 -0.41
N ASN A 22 -6.70 23.03 0.84
CA ASN A 22 -7.95 22.68 1.52
C ASN A 22 -9.18 23.19 0.77
N SER A 23 -9.13 24.41 0.24
CA SER A 23 -10.20 24.98 -0.58
C SER A 23 -10.40 24.20 -1.87
N ILE A 24 -9.34 23.77 -2.56
CA ILE A 24 -9.43 22.94 -3.77
C ILE A 24 -10.01 21.55 -3.44
N ILE A 25 -9.56 20.92 -2.36
CA ILE A 25 -10.09 19.61 -1.91
C ILE A 25 -11.59 19.71 -1.65
N ASN A 26 -12.03 20.71 -0.89
CA ASN A 26 -13.43 20.93 -0.60
C ASN A 26 -14.26 21.11 -1.88
N ASP A 27 -13.73 21.88 -2.84
CA ASP A 27 -14.41 22.08 -4.14
C ASP A 27 -14.53 20.79 -4.95
N ILE A 28 -13.48 19.94 -4.93
CA ILE A 28 -13.53 18.62 -5.58
C ILE A 28 -14.62 17.77 -4.94
N LEU A 29 -14.63 17.68 -3.61
CA LEU A 29 -15.59 16.87 -2.87
C LEU A 29 -17.02 17.34 -3.13
N GLN A 30 -17.29 18.64 -3.15
CA GLN A 30 -18.61 19.18 -3.46
C GLN A 30 -19.12 18.81 -4.88
N ARG A 31 -18.24 18.43 -5.79
CA ARG A 31 -18.57 18.05 -7.15
C ARG A 31 -18.74 16.54 -7.36
N ILE A 32 -18.46 15.73 -6.34
CA ILE A 32 -18.66 14.28 -6.43
C ILE A 32 -20.10 13.92 -6.83
N PRO A 33 -21.17 14.49 -6.21
CA PRO A 33 -22.54 14.18 -6.62
C PRO A 33 -22.91 14.59 -8.05
N MET A 34 -22.13 15.46 -8.68
CA MET A 34 -22.34 15.90 -10.05
C MET A 34 -21.80 14.89 -11.08
N VAL A 35 -20.92 13.99 -10.67
CA VAL A 35 -20.20 13.05 -11.57
C VAL A 35 -20.47 11.58 -11.26
N ALA A 36 -21.05 11.29 -10.12
CA ALA A 36 -21.42 9.94 -9.69
C ALA A 36 -22.67 9.95 -8.81
N PRO A 37 -23.52 8.90 -8.87
CA PRO A 37 -24.60 8.73 -7.91
C PRO A 37 -24.04 8.63 -6.50
N ALA A 38 -24.41 9.58 -5.64
CA ALA A 38 -23.99 9.63 -4.26
C ALA A 38 -25.23 9.58 -3.37
N SER A 39 -25.24 8.69 -2.38
CA SER A 39 -26.27 8.68 -1.34
C SER A 39 -26.00 9.81 -0.34
N GLY A 40 -27.04 10.57 -0.06
CA GLY A 40 -26.97 11.88 0.55
C GLY A 40 -26.74 11.90 2.06
N PHE A 41 -25.72 11.26 2.59
CA PHE A 41 -25.25 11.55 3.95
C PHE A 41 -24.08 12.51 3.88
N LYS A 42 -24.38 13.79 4.05
CA LYS A 42 -23.41 14.86 4.15
C LYS A 42 -23.11 15.14 5.62
N LEU A 43 -22.16 14.42 6.19
CA LEU A 43 -21.45 14.87 7.37
C LEU A 43 -20.20 15.62 6.89
N GLY A 44 -20.29 16.94 6.75
CA GLY A 44 -19.21 17.74 6.20
C GLY A 44 -19.03 17.52 4.69
N PHE A 45 -17.81 17.17 4.25
CA PHE A 45 -17.45 16.91 2.85
C PHE A 45 -17.27 15.39 2.57
N ASP A 46 -18.09 14.57 3.19
CA ASP A 46 -18.10 13.12 3.04
C ASP A 46 -19.20 12.67 2.08
N TYR A 47 -18.88 11.83 1.12
CA TYR A 47 -19.82 11.31 0.15
C TYR A 47 -19.75 9.81 0.07
N TRP A 48 -20.89 9.16 0.30
CA TRP A 48 -21.09 7.74 0.06
C TRP A 48 -21.60 7.56 -1.36
N LEU A 49 -20.91 6.72 -2.13
CA LEU A 49 -21.29 6.37 -3.48
C LEU A 49 -22.30 5.23 -3.49
N ALA A 50 -23.06 5.09 -4.59
CA ALA A 50 -24.07 4.05 -4.72
C ALA A 50 -23.52 2.61 -4.63
N ASN A 51 -22.23 2.42 -4.88
CA ASN A 51 -21.54 1.12 -4.75
C ASN A 51 -21.03 0.83 -3.32
N GLY A 52 -21.26 1.73 -2.35
CA GLY A 52 -20.77 1.59 -0.98
C GLY A 52 -19.37 2.20 -0.73
N SER A 53 -18.68 2.70 -1.75
CA SER A 53 -17.42 3.44 -1.55
C SER A 53 -17.69 4.78 -0.88
N ARG A 54 -16.69 5.29 -0.14
CA ARG A 54 -16.74 6.61 0.49
C ARG A 54 -15.58 7.46 0.00
N ILE A 55 -15.85 8.71 -0.37
CA ILE A 55 -14.84 9.71 -0.74
C ILE A 55 -14.98 10.87 0.24
N TYR A 56 -13.92 11.18 0.95
CA TYR A 56 -13.95 12.17 2.02
C TYR A 56 -12.60 12.88 2.17
N LYS A 57 -12.57 13.89 3.02
CA LYS A 57 -11.35 14.58 3.40
C LYS A 57 -10.80 13.95 4.67
N ASP A 58 -9.54 13.53 4.60
CA ASP A 58 -8.75 13.18 5.78
C ASP A 58 -7.52 14.09 5.85
N CYS A 59 -7.41 14.83 6.95
CA CYS A 59 -6.40 15.89 7.10
C CYS A 59 -6.42 16.84 5.88
N GLU A 60 -5.32 16.94 5.16
CA GLU A 60 -5.15 17.76 3.96
C GLU A 60 -5.16 16.95 2.67
N THR A 61 -5.77 15.76 2.68
CA THR A 61 -5.81 14.86 1.53
C THR A 61 -7.23 14.40 1.22
N VAL A 62 -7.44 13.95 -0.01
CA VAL A 62 -8.65 13.20 -0.37
C VAL A 62 -8.39 11.74 -0.06
N GLU A 63 -9.21 11.16 0.79
CA GLU A 63 -9.22 9.73 1.07
C GLU A 63 -10.38 9.05 0.37
N ILE A 64 -10.12 7.84 -0.11
CA ILE A 64 -11.12 6.96 -0.73
C ILE A 64 -11.13 5.67 0.06
N ALA A 65 -12.24 5.37 0.71
CA ALA A 65 -12.55 4.04 1.23
C ALA A 65 -13.28 3.25 0.15
N GLY A 66 -12.66 2.20 -0.37
CA GLY A 66 -13.25 1.34 -1.39
C GLY A 66 -14.49 0.60 -0.90
N ALA A 67 -15.36 0.22 -1.81
CA ALA A 67 -16.51 -0.60 -1.48
C ALA A 67 -16.09 -1.99 -1.00
N GLU A 68 -16.92 -2.59 -0.17
CA GLU A 68 -16.75 -4.00 0.23
C GLU A 68 -16.89 -4.92 -0.99
N HIS A 69 -16.08 -5.94 -1.02
CA HIS A 69 -16.07 -6.93 -2.10
C HIS A 69 -15.60 -8.29 -1.60
N TRP A 70 -15.91 -9.33 -2.33
CA TRP A 70 -15.39 -10.65 -2.04
C TRP A 70 -13.88 -10.69 -2.24
N ALA A 71 -13.17 -11.13 -1.22
CA ALA A 71 -11.74 -11.29 -1.27
C ALA A 71 -11.34 -12.24 -2.41
N GLY A 72 -10.24 -11.92 -3.11
CA GLY A 72 -9.79 -12.66 -4.30
C GLY A 72 -10.59 -12.39 -5.57
N SER A 73 -11.65 -11.52 -5.54
CA SER A 73 -12.35 -11.09 -6.75
C SER A 73 -11.63 -9.93 -7.45
N LEU A 74 -12.05 -9.62 -8.67
CA LEU A 74 -11.58 -8.44 -9.40
C LEU A 74 -12.36 -7.17 -9.04
N ASP A 75 -13.42 -7.30 -8.23
CA ASP A 75 -14.31 -6.20 -7.90
C ASP A 75 -13.59 -5.10 -7.12
N GLY A 76 -12.66 -5.45 -6.22
CA GLY A 76 -11.84 -4.49 -5.49
C GLY A 76 -11.07 -3.55 -6.40
N ILE A 77 -10.47 -4.10 -7.46
CA ILE A 77 -9.76 -3.30 -8.48
C ILE A 77 -10.75 -2.42 -9.24
N ALA A 78 -11.90 -2.96 -9.64
CA ALA A 78 -12.92 -2.21 -10.36
C ALA A 78 -13.43 -1.03 -9.50
N HIS A 79 -13.68 -1.24 -8.21
CA HIS A 79 -14.09 -0.18 -7.27
C HIS A 79 -13.01 0.88 -7.09
N GLU A 80 -11.75 0.47 -6.95
CA GLU A 80 -10.62 1.39 -6.82
C GLU A 80 -10.50 2.27 -8.09
N LYS A 81 -10.51 1.68 -9.28
CA LYS A 81 -10.41 2.41 -10.55
C LYS A 81 -11.63 3.30 -10.81
N ALA A 82 -12.83 2.85 -10.49
CA ALA A 82 -14.03 3.67 -10.57
C ALA A 82 -13.93 4.93 -9.69
N SER A 83 -13.44 4.78 -8.47
CA SER A 83 -13.24 5.89 -7.53
C SER A 83 -12.18 6.88 -8.03
N GLU A 84 -11.07 6.40 -8.61
CA GLU A 84 -10.05 7.24 -9.26
C GLU A 84 -10.67 8.07 -10.42
N ILE A 85 -11.49 7.43 -11.27
CA ILE A 85 -12.16 8.10 -12.39
C ILE A 85 -13.14 9.16 -11.90
N ILE A 86 -13.93 8.87 -10.87
CA ILE A 86 -14.89 9.82 -10.28
C ILE A 86 -14.14 11.04 -9.75
N LEU A 87 -13.04 10.84 -9.02
CA LEU A 87 -12.23 11.91 -8.49
C LEU A 87 -11.63 12.80 -9.58
N VAL A 88 -11.10 12.19 -10.64
CA VAL A 88 -10.57 12.93 -11.81
C VAL A 88 -11.67 13.73 -12.51
N LYS A 89 -12.87 13.17 -12.67
CA LYS A 89 -14.01 13.89 -13.27
C LYS A 89 -14.43 15.10 -12.42
N ALA A 90 -14.52 14.94 -11.09
CA ALA A 90 -14.83 16.04 -10.19
C ALA A 90 -13.75 17.14 -10.24
N ALA A 91 -12.47 16.75 -10.24
CA ALA A 91 -11.37 17.71 -10.36
C ALA A 91 -11.40 18.50 -11.69
N LYS A 92 -11.77 17.88 -12.81
CA LYS A 92 -11.94 18.60 -14.10
C LYS A 92 -12.96 19.73 -14.00
N LEU A 93 -14.06 19.55 -13.26
CA LEU A 93 -15.05 20.59 -13.03
C LEU A 93 -14.47 21.75 -12.21
N VAL A 94 -13.60 21.45 -11.22
CA VAL A 94 -12.89 22.47 -10.43
C VAL A 94 -11.89 23.22 -11.31
N VAL A 95 -11.11 22.51 -12.13
CA VAL A 95 -10.17 23.11 -13.08
C VAL A 95 -10.89 24.14 -13.96
N ALA A 96 -12.03 23.77 -14.53
CA ALA A 96 -12.83 24.65 -15.38
C ALA A 96 -13.38 25.86 -14.61
N SER A 97 -13.99 25.64 -13.43
CA SER A 97 -14.64 26.71 -12.65
C SER A 97 -13.66 27.72 -12.05
N ARG A 98 -12.48 27.25 -11.62
CA ARG A 98 -11.41 28.09 -11.05
C ARG A 98 -10.37 28.55 -12.06
N ARG A 99 -10.52 28.20 -13.33
CA ARG A 99 -9.57 28.50 -14.41
C ARG A 99 -8.13 28.08 -14.08
N LEU A 100 -8.00 26.90 -13.46
CA LEU A 100 -6.70 26.31 -13.15
C LEU A 100 -6.09 25.67 -14.40
N LYS A 101 -4.77 25.54 -14.44
CA LYS A 101 -4.08 24.83 -15.54
C LYS A 101 -4.34 23.31 -15.47
N ALA A 102 -4.19 22.73 -14.29
CA ALA A 102 -4.42 21.30 -14.01
C ALA A 102 -4.55 21.04 -12.50
N ILE A 103 -5.14 19.90 -12.15
CA ILE A 103 -5.05 19.26 -10.84
C ILE A 103 -4.52 17.85 -11.07
N ASN A 104 -3.40 17.50 -10.44
CA ASN A 104 -2.82 16.18 -10.53
C ASN A 104 -3.00 15.45 -9.21
N PHE A 105 -3.34 14.16 -9.30
CA PHE A 105 -3.41 13.28 -8.15
C PHE A 105 -2.23 12.31 -8.16
N TYR A 106 -1.60 12.17 -7.01
CA TYR A 106 -0.51 11.24 -6.82
C TYR A 106 -0.91 10.20 -5.77
N LYS A 107 -0.72 8.93 -6.11
CA LYS A 107 -0.94 7.79 -5.25
C LYS A 107 0.40 7.42 -4.63
N ASN A 108 0.71 8.06 -3.50
CA ASN A 108 1.99 7.90 -2.81
C ASN A 108 1.75 7.68 -1.31
N ASN A 109 2.71 7.04 -0.66
CA ASN A 109 2.69 6.75 0.78
C ASN A 109 3.66 7.62 1.58
N VAL A 110 4.44 8.45 0.93
CA VAL A 110 5.38 9.38 1.56
C VAL A 110 5.28 10.75 0.91
N GLY A 111 5.56 11.77 1.67
CA GLY A 111 5.59 13.15 1.20
C GLY A 111 6.37 14.06 2.14
N PRO A 112 6.65 15.29 1.72
CA PRO A 112 7.28 16.28 2.58
C PRO A 112 6.32 16.67 3.71
N GLY A 113 6.88 16.89 4.88
CA GLY A 113 6.20 17.42 6.06
C GLY A 113 7.18 18.12 6.97
N GLU A 114 6.71 18.57 8.11
CA GLU A 114 7.53 19.20 9.14
C GLU A 114 7.32 18.47 10.47
N ASP A 115 8.38 18.40 11.28
CA ASP A 115 8.30 17.96 12.67
C ASP A 115 7.83 19.10 13.59
N ASP A 116 7.62 18.79 14.88
CA ASP A 116 7.18 19.76 15.90
C ASP A 116 8.18 20.93 16.10
N ARG A 117 9.37 20.85 15.51
CA ARG A 117 10.42 21.88 15.56
C ARG A 117 10.55 22.66 14.26
N GLY A 118 9.69 22.37 13.26
CA GLY A 118 9.73 23.00 11.94
C GLY A 118 10.83 22.48 11.03
N ASN A 119 11.45 21.33 11.33
CA ASN A 119 12.39 20.71 10.42
C ASN A 119 11.65 19.94 9.34
N SER A 120 12.14 20.03 8.09
CA SER A 120 11.63 19.23 6.99
C SER A 120 11.86 17.74 7.26
N VAL A 121 10.80 16.97 7.26
CA VAL A 121 10.83 15.52 7.45
C VAL A 121 9.98 14.82 6.39
N GLU A 122 10.28 13.55 6.16
CA GLU A 122 9.39 12.71 5.35
C GLU A 122 8.23 12.22 6.22
N VAL A 123 7.01 12.56 5.83
CA VAL A 123 5.79 12.03 6.46
C VAL A 123 5.24 10.87 5.65
N THR A 124 4.61 9.91 6.34
CA THR A 124 4.03 8.73 5.66
C THR A 124 2.53 8.70 5.79
N TYR A 125 1.88 8.33 4.67
CA TYR A 125 0.44 8.12 4.55
C TYR A 125 0.13 6.63 4.45
N GLY A 126 -0.97 6.19 5.06
CA GLY A 126 -1.39 4.79 5.01
C GLY A 126 -2.09 4.42 3.71
N SER A 127 -1.85 3.19 3.25
CA SER A 127 -2.79 2.46 2.41
C SER A 127 -3.36 1.34 3.28
N HIS A 128 -4.60 1.54 3.74
CA HIS A 128 -5.21 0.67 4.72
C HIS A 128 -6.01 -0.43 4.02
N HIS A 129 -5.74 -1.67 4.40
CA HIS A 129 -6.45 -2.84 3.89
C HIS A 129 -7.21 -3.50 5.04
N ASN A 130 -8.52 -3.66 4.84
CA ASN A 130 -9.40 -4.26 5.83
C ASN A 130 -9.95 -5.58 5.31
N TYR A 131 -9.92 -6.61 6.14
CA TYR A 131 -10.44 -7.92 5.84
C TYR A 131 -11.30 -8.41 6.99
N SER A 132 -12.42 -9.05 6.67
CA SER A 132 -13.18 -9.83 7.65
C SER A 132 -12.60 -11.24 7.74
N TYR A 133 -12.47 -11.76 8.95
CA TYR A 133 -12.01 -13.12 9.20
C TYR A 133 -12.73 -13.70 10.43
N GLU A 134 -12.82 -15.04 10.52
CA GLU A 134 -13.43 -15.70 11.67
C GLU A 134 -12.69 -15.39 12.98
N THR A 135 -13.39 -14.86 13.97
CA THR A 135 -12.81 -14.42 15.27
C THR A 135 -12.00 -15.51 15.96
N LYS A 136 -12.44 -16.77 15.83
CA LYS A 136 -11.71 -17.91 16.41
C LYS A 136 -10.30 -18.10 15.86
N ALA A 137 -10.02 -17.62 14.64
CA ALA A 137 -8.72 -17.71 13.98
C ALA A 137 -7.76 -16.57 14.32
N ARG A 138 -8.17 -15.57 15.14
CA ARG A 138 -7.42 -14.33 15.45
C ARG A 138 -5.94 -14.56 15.74
N ARG A 139 -5.63 -15.56 16.58
CA ARG A 139 -4.24 -15.85 16.98
C ARG A 139 -3.39 -16.32 15.81
N GLU A 140 -3.93 -17.20 14.97
CA GLU A 140 -3.21 -17.76 13.83
C GLU A 140 -3.12 -16.75 12.68
N VAL A 141 -4.15 -15.94 12.45
CA VAL A 141 -4.12 -14.80 11.52
C VAL A 141 -2.95 -13.88 11.85
N ALA A 142 -2.86 -13.44 13.11
CA ALA A 142 -1.75 -12.59 13.55
C ALA A 142 -0.39 -13.29 13.37
N ARG A 143 -0.29 -14.56 13.78
CA ARG A 143 0.94 -15.35 13.66
C ARG A 143 1.40 -15.51 12.22
N ILE A 144 0.48 -15.84 11.31
CA ILE A 144 0.79 -16.02 9.89
C ILE A 144 1.22 -14.68 9.28
N LEU A 145 0.43 -13.62 9.46
CA LEU A 145 0.68 -12.34 8.82
C LEU A 145 1.95 -11.64 9.31
N LEU A 146 2.23 -11.64 10.61
CA LEU A 146 3.45 -11.03 11.15
C LEU A 146 4.72 -11.72 10.64
N ASN A 147 4.64 -12.97 10.23
CA ASN A 147 5.75 -13.70 9.65
C ASN A 147 5.77 -13.60 8.13
N PHE A 148 4.61 -13.48 7.48
CA PHE A 148 4.52 -13.46 6.03
C PHE A 148 4.71 -12.06 5.42
N ILE A 149 4.22 -10.99 6.06
CA ILE A 149 4.30 -9.62 5.53
C ILE A 149 5.75 -9.20 5.21
N PRO A 150 6.78 -9.48 6.05
CA PRO A 150 8.15 -9.22 5.64
C PRO A 150 8.57 -9.91 4.35
N ALA A 151 8.15 -11.16 4.17
CA ALA A 151 8.45 -11.93 2.96
C ALA A 151 7.66 -11.49 1.73
N MET A 152 6.51 -10.88 1.94
CA MET A 152 5.64 -10.35 0.87
C MET A 152 6.13 -8.99 0.35
N LEU A 153 7.06 -8.32 1.02
CA LEU A 153 7.49 -6.97 0.68
C LEU A 153 7.86 -6.78 -0.80
N PRO A 154 8.64 -7.66 -1.46
CA PRO A 154 8.92 -7.52 -2.89
C PRO A 154 7.71 -7.76 -3.81
N LEU A 155 6.63 -8.37 -3.31
CA LEU A 155 5.38 -8.53 -4.06
C LEU A 155 4.47 -7.31 -3.92
N SER A 156 4.57 -6.56 -2.79
CA SER A 156 3.62 -5.54 -2.38
C SER A 156 4.14 -4.11 -2.44
N GLY A 157 5.45 -3.91 -2.61
CA GLY A 157 6.06 -2.59 -2.56
C GLY A 157 5.81 -1.77 -3.83
N SER A 158 5.71 -0.44 -3.66
CA SER A 158 5.48 0.49 -4.78
C SER A 158 6.72 1.20 -5.26
N GLY A 159 7.90 0.91 -4.70
CA GLY A 159 9.18 1.50 -5.06
C GLY A 159 9.40 2.92 -4.52
N HIS A 160 10.58 3.17 -4.00
CA HIS A 160 10.95 4.46 -3.41
C HIS A 160 12.45 4.73 -3.54
N ILE A 161 12.83 6.01 -3.65
CA ILE A 161 14.20 6.47 -3.45
C ILE A 161 14.28 7.01 -2.03
N TYR A 162 15.02 6.32 -1.18
CA TYR A 162 15.13 6.63 0.25
C TYR A 162 16.51 7.21 0.56
N GLU A 163 16.56 8.28 1.33
CA GLU A 163 17.80 8.83 1.86
C GLU A 163 18.20 8.07 3.12
N GLU A 164 19.18 7.14 2.99
CA GLU A 164 19.65 6.30 4.09
C GLU A 164 20.41 7.11 5.14
N TYR A 165 21.20 8.06 4.68
CA TYR A 165 21.87 9.11 5.48
C TYR A 165 22.28 10.26 4.55
N GLU A 166 22.67 11.39 5.11
CA GLU A 166 22.90 12.65 4.42
C GLU A 166 23.61 12.49 3.07
N GLY A 167 22.90 12.79 2.00
CA GLY A 167 23.37 12.73 0.63
C GLY A 167 23.52 11.33 0.04
N LYS A 168 23.18 10.26 0.77
CA LYS A 168 23.22 8.89 0.25
C LYS A 168 21.82 8.33 0.02
N PHE A 169 21.50 8.10 -1.22
CA PHE A 169 20.22 7.57 -1.67
C PHE A 169 20.31 6.10 -2.04
N VAL A 170 19.29 5.34 -1.66
CA VAL A 170 19.11 3.94 -2.05
C VAL A 170 17.74 3.74 -2.66
N TYR A 171 17.62 2.79 -3.58
CA TYR A 171 16.31 2.38 -4.08
C TYR A 171 15.73 1.28 -3.17
N CYS A 172 14.46 1.41 -2.83
CA CYS A 172 13.76 0.52 -1.91
C CYS A 172 12.55 -0.14 -2.59
N PHE A 173 12.12 -1.30 -2.08
CA PHE A 173 10.90 -1.96 -2.55
C PHE A 173 9.65 -1.16 -2.20
N SER A 174 9.59 -0.59 -1.00
CA SER A 174 8.39 0.03 -0.44
C SER A 174 8.69 1.43 0.07
N GLN A 175 7.72 2.31 -0.09
CA GLN A 175 7.73 3.67 0.48
C GLN A 175 7.52 3.62 2.00
N ARG A 176 6.59 2.76 2.47
CA ARG A 176 6.14 2.74 3.85
C ARG A 176 6.99 1.85 4.77
N ALA A 177 7.69 0.87 4.22
CA ALA A 177 8.35 -0.17 5.01
C ALA A 177 9.35 0.37 6.04
N ASN A 178 10.10 1.44 5.71
CA ASN A 178 11.09 2.04 6.63
C ASN A 178 10.45 2.80 7.80
N HIS A 179 9.15 3.09 7.73
CA HIS A 179 8.41 3.77 8.78
C HIS A 179 7.66 2.81 9.72
N LEU A 180 7.74 1.51 9.49
CA LEU A 180 7.12 0.51 10.38
C LEU A 180 7.97 0.32 11.63
N GLU A 181 7.37 0.49 12.80
CA GLU A 181 8.07 0.48 14.08
C GLU A 181 7.65 -0.71 14.96
N ARG A 182 6.42 -1.19 14.81
CA ARG A 182 5.82 -2.19 15.71
C ARG A 182 5.08 -3.30 14.97
N LEU A 183 4.93 -4.43 15.62
CA LEU A 183 4.10 -5.53 15.11
C LEU A 183 2.61 -5.22 15.24
N PHE A 184 2.22 -4.65 16.38
CA PHE A 184 0.87 -4.26 16.72
C PHE A 184 0.83 -2.82 17.22
N GLY A 185 -0.21 -2.07 16.89
CA GLY A 185 -0.45 -0.72 17.38
C GLY A 185 -1.92 -0.36 17.35
N LEU A 186 -2.33 0.58 18.19
CA LEU A 186 -3.71 1.12 18.26
C LEU A 186 -3.84 2.41 17.44
N ILE A 187 -2.78 3.21 17.37
CA ILE A 187 -2.78 4.54 16.76
C ILE A 187 -2.15 4.43 15.37
N THR A 188 -2.85 4.92 14.36
CA THR A 188 -2.38 4.83 12.96
C THR A 188 -1.28 5.84 12.63
N THR A 189 -1.21 6.94 13.36
CA THR A 189 -0.27 8.05 13.14
C THR A 189 1.02 7.95 13.93
N GLU A 190 0.98 7.35 15.12
CA GLU A 190 2.12 7.28 16.04
C GLU A 190 2.75 5.88 16.11
N ASP A 191 1.93 4.84 16.18
CA ASP A 191 2.38 3.45 16.37
C ASP A 191 2.54 2.66 15.07
N ARG A 192 2.98 3.22 14.01
CA ARG A 192 3.09 2.65 12.64
C ARG A 192 3.36 1.14 12.63
N ALA A 193 2.33 0.39 12.96
CA ALA A 193 2.37 -1.05 13.12
C ALA A 193 2.14 -1.81 11.82
N ILE A 194 2.49 -3.09 11.78
CA ILE A 194 2.08 -4.00 10.70
C ILE A 194 0.57 -4.23 10.77
N ILE A 195 0.06 -4.58 11.95
CA ILE A 195 -1.37 -4.82 12.22
C ILE A 195 -1.85 -3.75 13.20
N ASN A 196 -2.86 -2.99 12.79
CA ASN A 196 -3.55 -2.09 13.70
C ASN A 196 -4.63 -2.89 14.44
N THR A 197 -4.62 -2.79 15.77
CA THR A 197 -5.55 -3.52 16.65
C THR A 197 -6.76 -2.72 17.05
N ARG A 198 -6.96 -1.52 16.51
CA ARG A 198 -8.15 -0.70 16.73
C ARG A 198 -9.35 -1.36 16.08
N GLU A 199 -10.24 -1.86 16.90
CA GLU A 199 -11.47 -2.47 16.46
C GLU A 199 -12.55 -1.40 16.28
N GLU A 200 -12.66 -0.87 15.07
CA GLU A 200 -13.76 0.00 14.65
C GLU A 200 -14.54 -0.69 13.54
N SER A 201 -14.93 -1.92 13.80
CA SER A 201 -15.82 -2.66 12.93
C SER A 201 -17.24 -2.11 13.04
N LEU A 202 -17.91 -1.93 11.90
CA LEU A 202 -19.36 -1.67 11.87
C LEU A 202 -20.18 -2.98 11.95
N MET A 203 -19.49 -4.12 12.07
CA MET A 203 -20.14 -5.43 12.24
C MET A 203 -20.65 -5.60 13.66
N ASP A 204 -21.71 -6.39 13.80
CA ASP A 204 -22.17 -6.87 15.09
C ASP A 204 -21.03 -7.63 15.80
N PRO A 205 -20.67 -7.28 17.07
CA PRO A 205 -19.62 -7.99 17.80
C PRO A 205 -19.88 -9.49 17.94
N ASP A 206 -21.14 -9.92 17.93
CA ASP A 206 -21.55 -11.31 18.09
C ASP A 206 -21.67 -12.08 16.77
N CYS A 207 -21.34 -11.45 15.62
CA CYS A 207 -21.43 -12.09 14.30
C CYS A 207 -20.41 -13.22 14.05
N GLY A 208 -19.45 -13.39 14.96
CA GLY A 208 -18.38 -14.40 14.84
C GLY A 208 -17.22 -14.00 13.94
N PHE A 209 -17.23 -12.79 13.39
CA PHE A 209 -16.15 -12.24 12.56
C PHE A 209 -15.46 -11.07 13.25
N SER A 210 -14.19 -10.89 12.93
CA SER A 210 -13.37 -9.77 13.38
C SER A 210 -12.80 -9.03 12.18
N ARG A 211 -12.48 -7.75 12.37
CA ARG A 211 -11.79 -6.93 11.38
C ARG A 211 -10.27 -7.10 11.52
N LEU A 212 -9.61 -7.46 10.43
CA LEU A 212 -8.18 -7.29 10.29
C LEU A 212 -7.90 -5.93 9.66
N HIS A 213 -7.08 -5.11 10.29
CA HIS A 213 -6.69 -3.81 9.78
C HIS A 213 -5.17 -3.79 9.53
N LEU A 214 -4.76 -3.96 8.27
CA LEU A 214 -3.38 -3.85 7.83
C LEU A 214 -3.08 -2.42 7.40
N ILE A 215 -2.03 -1.83 8.00
CA ILE A 215 -1.60 -0.45 7.71
C ILE A 215 -0.17 -0.40 7.16
N SER A 216 0.42 -1.55 6.89
CA SER A 216 1.82 -1.71 6.49
C SER A 216 2.08 -1.62 4.99
N ARG A 217 1.04 -1.51 4.16
CA ARG A 217 1.17 -1.61 2.72
C ARG A 217 1.33 -0.26 2.04
N ASP A 218 1.95 -0.31 0.86
CA ASP A 218 1.95 0.79 -0.09
C ASP A 218 0.65 0.85 -0.90
N ALA A 219 0.29 2.05 -1.35
CA ALA A 219 -0.71 2.25 -2.38
C ALA A 219 -0.11 1.87 -3.74
N THR A 220 -0.67 0.86 -4.38
CA THR A 220 -0.19 0.34 -5.67
C THR A 220 -0.93 0.96 -6.84
N ARG A 221 -0.30 1.00 -8.01
CA ARG A 221 -0.88 1.50 -9.27
C ARG A 221 -1.13 0.38 -10.27
N CYS A 222 -0.29 -0.66 -10.27
CA CYS A 222 -0.47 -1.82 -11.13
C CYS A 222 -1.65 -2.65 -10.61
N GLU A 223 -2.69 -2.79 -11.41
CA GLU A 223 -3.89 -3.56 -11.07
C GLU A 223 -3.57 -5.02 -10.77
N PHE A 224 -2.63 -5.59 -11.54
CA PHE A 224 -2.15 -6.94 -11.30
C PHE A 224 -1.55 -7.10 -9.91
N GLN A 225 -0.69 -6.16 -9.48
CA GLN A 225 -0.10 -6.18 -8.15
C GLN A 225 -1.14 -6.06 -7.04
N THR A 226 -2.11 -5.15 -7.20
CA THR A 226 -3.22 -4.98 -6.24
C THR A 226 -3.97 -6.30 -6.07
N TRP A 227 -4.42 -6.90 -7.18
CA TRP A 227 -5.13 -8.18 -7.17
C TRP A 227 -4.31 -9.31 -6.55
N LEU A 228 -3.04 -9.43 -6.94
CA LEU A 228 -2.13 -10.47 -6.45
C LEU A 228 -2.00 -10.41 -4.92
N VAL A 229 -1.67 -9.22 -4.42
CA VAL A 229 -1.39 -9.00 -2.99
C VAL A 229 -2.65 -9.18 -2.14
N ASP A 230 -3.80 -8.70 -2.61
CA ASP A 230 -5.07 -8.88 -1.91
C ASP A 230 -5.49 -10.35 -1.88
N THR A 231 -5.35 -11.05 -2.99
CA THR A 231 -5.68 -12.48 -3.07
C THR A 231 -4.72 -13.32 -2.22
N ILE A 232 -3.42 -13.03 -2.23
CA ILE A 232 -2.44 -13.72 -1.36
C ILE A 232 -2.81 -13.50 0.12
N THR A 233 -3.17 -12.28 0.51
CA THR A 233 -3.56 -12.00 1.90
C THR A 233 -4.81 -12.78 2.29
N HIS A 234 -5.80 -12.81 1.42
CA HIS A 234 -6.99 -13.64 1.61
C HIS A 234 -6.63 -15.12 1.81
N LEU A 235 -5.74 -15.67 0.98
CA LEU A 235 -5.26 -17.05 1.13
C LEU A 235 -4.57 -17.28 2.49
N MET A 236 -3.84 -16.30 3.01
CA MET A 236 -3.24 -16.38 4.35
C MET A 236 -4.30 -16.40 5.47
N LEU A 237 -5.39 -15.63 5.32
CA LEU A 237 -6.52 -15.67 6.24
C LEU A 237 -7.21 -17.03 6.19
N ARG A 238 -7.48 -17.55 5.00
CA ARG A 238 -8.07 -18.88 4.84
C ARG A 238 -7.21 -19.98 5.46
N LEU A 239 -5.88 -19.91 5.33
CA LEU A 239 -4.99 -20.86 6.01
C LEU A 239 -5.22 -20.87 7.52
N ALA A 240 -5.34 -19.67 8.14
CA ALA A 240 -5.59 -19.55 9.57
C ALA A 240 -6.98 -20.11 9.96
N GLU A 241 -8.02 -19.79 9.19
CA GLU A 241 -9.41 -20.21 9.42
C GLU A 241 -9.57 -21.72 9.26
N GLU A 242 -8.86 -22.32 8.31
CA GLU A 242 -8.85 -23.79 8.09
C GLU A 242 -7.90 -24.52 9.06
N GLY A 243 -7.32 -23.82 10.04
CA GLY A 243 -6.52 -24.41 11.12
C GLY A 243 -5.08 -24.73 10.75
N TRP A 244 -4.55 -24.18 9.63
CA TRP A 244 -3.12 -24.30 9.36
C TRP A 244 -2.30 -23.45 10.35
N HIS A 245 -1.26 -24.05 10.91
CA HIS A 245 -0.40 -23.41 11.88
C HIS A 245 1.01 -23.25 11.31
N LEU A 246 1.55 -22.02 11.36
CA LEU A 246 2.97 -21.82 11.08
C LEU A 246 3.79 -22.47 12.21
N PRO A 247 4.61 -23.53 11.95
CA PRO A 247 5.39 -24.14 12.99
C PRO A 247 6.34 -23.12 13.64
N HIS A 248 6.45 -23.13 14.96
CA HIS A 248 7.25 -22.17 15.73
C HIS A 248 8.71 -22.06 15.23
N ARG A 249 9.30 -23.15 14.77
CA ARG A 249 10.64 -23.17 14.17
C ARG A 249 10.81 -22.30 12.93
N PHE A 250 9.70 -21.96 12.24
CA PHE A 250 9.69 -21.12 11.04
C PHE A 250 9.26 -19.69 11.32
N THR A 251 9.04 -19.28 12.56
CA THR A 251 8.75 -17.88 12.89
C THR A 251 10.01 -17.03 12.81
N LEU A 252 9.87 -15.81 12.32
CA LEU A 252 10.93 -14.81 12.26
C LEU A 252 11.36 -14.40 13.67
N LYS A 253 12.66 -14.13 13.85
CA LYS A 253 13.18 -13.59 15.12
C LYS A 253 12.90 -12.09 15.23
N HIS A 254 13.05 -11.36 14.15
CA HIS A 254 13.05 -9.89 14.13
C HIS A 254 12.27 -9.32 12.93
N PRO A 255 10.93 -9.50 12.83
CA PRO A 255 10.16 -9.15 11.64
C PRO A 255 10.32 -7.69 11.19
N ILE A 256 10.36 -6.72 12.13
CA ILE A 256 10.53 -5.29 11.78
C ILE A 256 11.93 -5.03 11.21
N ALA A 257 12.97 -5.55 11.87
CA ALA A 257 14.35 -5.40 11.39
C ALA A 257 14.54 -6.07 10.01
N ASP A 258 13.90 -7.23 9.80
CA ASP A 258 13.91 -7.92 8.49
C ASP A 258 13.25 -7.07 7.40
N ILE A 259 12.11 -6.40 7.71
CA ILE A 259 11.44 -5.48 6.76
C ILE A 259 12.38 -4.33 6.39
N HIS A 260 12.96 -3.64 7.37
CA HIS A 260 13.85 -2.50 7.14
C HIS A 260 15.09 -2.91 6.32
N TYR A 261 15.72 -4.01 6.72
CA TYR A 261 16.91 -4.50 6.04
C TYR A 261 16.61 -4.90 4.60
N LEU A 262 15.57 -5.72 4.38
CA LEU A 262 15.15 -6.14 3.04
C LEU A 262 14.83 -4.94 2.15
N ASN A 263 14.12 -3.95 2.69
CA ASN A 263 13.72 -2.76 1.98
C ASN A 263 14.91 -1.91 1.54
N THR A 264 15.79 -1.54 2.48
CA THR A 264 16.93 -0.63 2.20
C THR A 264 18.05 -1.29 1.41
N LYS A 265 18.24 -2.61 1.57
CA LYS A 265 19.27 -3.32 0.78
C LYS A 265 18.80 -3.72 -0.61
N PHE A 266 17.50 -3.58 -0.91
CA PHE A 266 16.91 -3.90 -2.20
C PHE A 266 17.41 -5.25 -2.76
N ASN A 267 17.38 -6.27 -1.92
CA ASN A 267 18.07 -7.53 -2.17
C ASN A 267 17.11 -8.74 -2.09
N LEU A 268 16.85 -9.36 -3.24
CA LEU A 268 16.04 -10.58 -3.33
C LEU A 268 16.76 -11.85 -2.84
N ASP A 269 18.08 -11.82 -2.69
CA ASP A 269 18.89 -12.93 -2.13
C ASP A 269 18.90 -12.91 -0.57
N HIS A 270 18.10 -12.01 0.05
CA HIS A 270 17.98 -11.92 1.51
C HIS A 270 17.60 -13.27 2.14
N SER A 271 18.16 -13.53 3.32
CA SER A 271 17.82 -14.70 4.14
C SER A 271 17.37 -14.27 5.52
N PHE A 272 16.18 -14.70 5.89
CA PHE A 272 15.59 -14.47 7.20
C PHE A 272 16.21 -15.36 8.28
N ASP A 273 16.39 -14.80 9.46
CA ASP A 273 16.75 -15.54 10.67
C ASP A 273 15.47 -16.07 11.35
N LEU A 274 15.22 -17.36 11.18
CA LEU A 274 14.11 -18.05 11.84
C LEU A 274 14.55 -18.61 13.20
N ARG A 275 13.60 -19.03 14.02
CA ARG A 275 13.88 -19.62 15.35
C ARG A 275 14.82 -20.81 15.30
N SER A 276 14.78 -21.62 14.25
CA SER A 276 15.59 -22.84 14.14
C SER A 276 16.71 -22.77 13.10
N ARG A 277 16.60 -21.90 12.09
CA ARG A 277 17.53 -21.86 10.96
C ARG A 277 17.41 -20.57 10.17
N ARG A 278 18.32 -20.34 9.26
CA ARG A 278 18.15 -19.32 8.19
C ARG A 278 17.41 -19.91 7.00
N MET A 279 16.63 -19.07 6.33
CA MET A 279 15.90 -19.44 5.10
C MET A 279 15.84 -18.24 4.15
N SER A 280 16.14 -18.47 2.87
CA SER A 280 16.07 -17.41 1.87
C SER A 280 14.63 -16.88 1.73
N LEU A 281 14.50 -15.61 1.37
CA LEU A 281 13.23 -14.93 1.07
C LEU A 281 12.33 -15.77 0.15
N ILE A 282 12.92 -16.30 -0.93
CA ILE A 282 12.19 -17.11 -1.92
C ILE A 282 11.69 -18.41 -1.29
N ASN A 283 12.55 -19.16 -0.59
CA ASN A 283 12.14 -20.40 0.06
C ASN A 283 11.11 -20.17 1.16
N TYR A 284 11.19 -19.03 1.84
CA TYR A 284 10.21 -18.65 2.86
C TYR A 284 8.84 -18.33 2.24
N ASN A 285 8.79 -17.66 1.08
CA ASN A 285 7.58 -17.52 0.30
C ASN A 285 7.02 -18.88 -0.14
N TYR A 286 7.86 -19.81 -0.61
CA TYR A 286 7.43 -21.16 -0.98
C TYR A 286 6.81 -21.95 0.18
N LEU A 287 7.20 -21.70 1.42
CA LEU A 287 6.57 -22.33 2.59
C LEU A 287 5.08 -22.01 2.63
N PHE A 288 4.71 -20.74 2.47
CA PHE A 288 3.31 -20.29 2.49
C PHE A 288 2.58 -20.67 1.21
N LEU A 289 3.21 -20.52 0.04
CA LEU A 289 2.62 -20.90 -1.24
C LEU A 289 2.24 -22.38 -1.26
N ARG A 290 3.10 -23.26 -0.77
CA ARG A 290 2.79 -24.70 -0.69
C ARG A 290 1.65 -25.01 0.26
N ALA A 291 1.56 -24.31 1.37
CA ALA A 291 0.42 -24.41 2.28
C ALA A 291 -0.87 -23.95 1.60
N ALA A 292 -0.86 -22.79 0.95
CA ALA A 292 -2.03 -22.24 0.26
C ALA A 292 -2.52 -23.15 -0.89
N LYS A 293 -1.61 -23.82 -1.60
CA LYS A 293 -1.97 -24.81 -2.63
C LYS A 293 -2.75 -26.03 -2.09
N GLN A 294 -2.76 -26.25 -0.76
CA GLN A 294 -3.54 -27.35 -0.15
C GLN A 294 -4.97 -26.94 0.21
N LEU A 295 -5.29 -25.65 0.24
CA LEU A 295 -6.64 -25.14 0.52
C LEU A 295 -7.65 -25.68 -0.51
N LYS A 296 -8.86 -25.99 -0.06
CA LYS A 296 -9.94 -26.50 -0.93
C LYS A 296 -11.32 -26.11 -0.38
N PRO A 297 -12.28 -25.77 -1.24
CA PRO A 297 -12.09 -25.55 -2.68
C PRO A 297 -11.33 -24.26 -2.97
N LEU A 298 -10.65 -24.19 -4.11
CA LEU A 298 -10.05 -22.97 -4.65
C LEU A 298 -10.90 -22.43 -5.80
N SER A 299 -11.22 -21.14 -5.77
CA SER A 299 -11.82 -20.42 -6.89
C SER A 299 -10.86 -20.34 -8.10
N VAL A 300 -11.38 -19.92 -9.25
CA VAL A 300 -10.57 -19.70 -10.45
C VAL A 300 -9.50 -18.62 -10.20
N GLN A 301 -9.87 -17.54 -9.51
CA GLN A 301 -8.96 -16.42 -9.21
C GLN A 301 -7.88 -16.84 -8.22
N GLU A 302 -8.20 -17.61 -7.19
CA GLU A 302 -7.21 -18.12 -6.23
C GLU A 302 -6.20 -19.06 -6.90
N LYS A 303 -6.66 -19.97 -7.78
CA LYS A 303 -5.76 -20.83 -8.54
C LYS A 303 -4.80 -20.02 -9.40
N LYS A 304 -5.34 -19.05 -10.15
CA LYS A 304 -4.52 -18.14 -10.96
C LYS A 304 -3.54 -17.36 -10.11
N CYS A 305 -3.95 -16.86 -8.94
CA CYS A 305 -3.07 -16.15 -8.03
C CYS A 305 -1.90 -17.03 -7.55
N LEU A 306 -2.15 -18.30 -7.22
CA LEU A 306 -1.10 -19.24 -6.81
C LEU A 306 -0.10 -19.53 -7.94
N GLU A 307 -0.57 -19.63 -9.19
CA GLU A 307 0.27 -19.79 -10.38
C GLU A 307 1.12 -18.56 -10.63
N GLU A 308 0.54 -17.35 -10.55
CA GLU A 308 1.25 -16.09 -10.75
C GLU A 308 2.24 -15.81 -9.61
N TRP A 309 1.87 -16.12 -8.38
CA TRP A 309 2.81 -16.00 -7.25
C TRP A 309 4.04 -16.90 -7.46
N GLU A 310 3.84 -18.16 -7.86
CA GLU A 310 4.94 -19.08 -8.18
C GLU A 310 5.80 -18.57 -9.34
N ARG A 311 5.17 -18.08 -10.42
CA ARG A 311 5.87 -17.47 -11.57
C ARG A 311 6.78 -16.32 -11.15
N ILE A 312 6.28 -15.41 -10.32
CA ILE A 312 7.07 -14.27 -9.83
C ILE A 312 8.24 -14.74 -8.97
N LEU A 313 8.06 -15.75 -8.12
CA LEU A 313 9.14 -16.31 -7.32
C LEU A 313 10.24 -16.94 -8.18
N GLU A 314 9.89 -17.61 -9.29
CA GLU A 314 10.87 -18.12 -10.25
C GLU A 314 11.61 -16.98 -10.98
N LEU A 315 10.92 -15.89 -11.36
CA LEU A 315 11.56 -14.71 -11.93
C LEU A 315 12.51 -14.03 -10.93
N PHE A 316 12.14 -13.95 -9.64
CA PHE A 316 13.03 -13.44 -8.60
C PHE A 316 14.29 -14.31 -8.48
N LYS A 317 14.14 -15.62 -8.51
CA LYS A 317 15.25 -16.59 -8.45
C LYS A 317 16.17 -16.50 -9.68
N ALA A 318 15.57 -16.30 -10.86
CA ALA A 318 16.31 -16.08 -12.10
C ALA A 318 16.89 -14.66 -12.23
N LYS A 319 16.54 -13.73 -11.33
CA LYS A 319 16.90 -12.28 -11.38
C LYS A 319 16.36 -11.56 -12.62
N GLU A 320 15.28 -12.07 -13.20
CA GLU A 320 14.61 -11.53 -14.38
C GLU A 320 13.62 -10.41 -14.01
N ILE A 321 14.12 -9.39 -13.31
CA ILE A 321 13.29 -8.30 -12.75
C ILE A 321 12.62 -7.48 -13.85
N ASP A 322 13.27 -7.28 -14.98
CA ASP A 322 12.74 -6.48 -16.08
C ASP A 322 11.49 -7.15 -16.72
N SER A 323 11.28 -8.46 -16.53
CA SER A 323 10.06 -9.18 -16.92
C SER A 323 8.83 -8.82 -16.07
N LEU A 324 9.02 -8.13 -14.95
CA LEU A 324 7.94 -7.68 -14.04
C LEU A 324 7.53 -6.22 -14.27
N VAL A 325 8.06 -5.58 -15.32
CA VAL A 325 7.68 -4.22 -15.71
C VAL A 325 6.21 -4.20 -16.17
N GLY A 326 5.42 -3.30 -15.58
CA GLY A 326 3.97 -3.23 -15.80
C GLY A 326 3.16 -4.14 -14.87
N GLU A 327 3.81 -5.06 -14.14
CA GLU A 327 3.16 -5.95 -13.18
C GLU A 327 3.42 -5.52 -11.73
N LEU A 328 4.68 -5.18 -11.40
CA LEU A 328 5.05 -4.68 -10.08
C LEU A 328 5.51 -3.22 -10.16
N ASP A 329 4.95 -2.39 -9.30
CA ASP A 329 5.22 -0.94 -9.29
C ASP A 329 6.70 -0.62 -9.08
N TRP A 330 7.36 -1.27 -8.10
CA TRP A 330 8.77 -1.02 -7.85
C TRP A 330 9.65 -1.46 -9.02
N ALA A 331 9.33 -2.58 -9.69
CA ALA A 331 10.09 -3.06 -10.84
C ALA A 331 9.93 -2.09 -12.02
N THR A 332 8.71 -1.60 -12.25
CA THR A 332 8.40 -0.60 -13.28
C THR A 332 9.14 0.71 -13.02
N LYS A 333 9.07 1.25 -11.80
CA LYS A 333 9.78 2.48 -11.44
C LYS A 333 11.29 2.32 -11.52
N TRP A 334 11.80 1.18 -11.05
CA TRP A 334 13.23 0.87 -11.14
C TRP A 334 13.72 0.80 -12.59
N PHE A 335 12.94 0.19 -13.47
CA PHE A 335 13.26 0.14 -14.91
C PHE A 335 13.32 1.54 -15.51
N VAL A 336 12.33 2.39 -15.25
CA VAL A 336 12.29 3.78 -15.73
C VAL A 336 13.48 4.57 -15.18
N LEU A 337 13.76 4.44 -13.88
CA LEU A 337 14.87 5.12 -13.21
C LEU A 337 16.22 4.69 -13.80
N LYS A 338 16.46 3.38 -13.96
CA LYS A 338 17.69 2.86 -14.60
C LYS A 338 17.87 3.43 -16.01
N ARG A 339 16.78 3.51 -16.78
CA ARG A 339 16.82 4.07 -18.14
C ARG A 339 17.18 5.55 -18.12
N GLN A 340 16.62 6.32 -17.20
CA GLN A 340 16.93 7.75 -17.05
C GLN A 340 18.39 7.96 -16.62
N MET A 341 18.84 7.24 -15.61
CA MET A 341 20.23 7.31 -15.12
C MET A 341 21.24 7.02 -16.25
N ARG A 342 20.96 6.00 -17.07
CA ARG A 342 21.82 5.69 -18.24
C ARG A 342 21.82 6.82 -19.27
N LYS A 343 20.65 7.39 -19.57
CA LYS A 343 20.51 8.50 -20.54
C LYS A 343 21.27 9.75 -20.11
N GLU A 344 21.22 10.07 -18.83
CA GLU A 344 21.84 11.27 -18.24
C GLU A 344 23.30 11.02 -17.78
N ASN A 345 23.77 9.77 -17.86
CA ASN A 345 25.08 9.31 -17.35
C ASN A 345 25.29 9.68 -15.86
N ILE A 346 24.29 9.41 -15.04
CA ILE A 346 24.26 9.67 -13.59
C ILE A 346 23.95 8.40 -12.81
N SER A 347 24.18 8.45 -11.50
CA SER A 347 23.76 7.42 -10.52
C SER A 347 22.84 8.05 -9.47
N LEU A 348 22.24 7.22 -8.61
CA LEU A 348 21.42 7.73 -7.49
C LEU A 348 22.18 8.71 -6.59
N ASN A 349 23.49 8.54 -6.46
CA ASN A 349 24.38 9.35 -5.61
C ASN A 349 25.22 10.33 -6.43
N SER A 350 24.82 10.66 -7.66
CA SER A 350 25.46 11.72 -8.43
C SER A 350 25.18 13.09 -7.82
N PRO A 351 26.10 14.03 -7.84
CA PRO A 351 25.91 15.37 -7.29
C PRO A 351 24.90 16.23 -8.07
N VAL A 352 24.37 15.72 -9.19
CA VAL A 352 23.34 16.38 -9.99
C VAL A 352 21.98 15.84 -9.56
N PRO A 353 21.05 16.67 -9.08
CA PRO A 353 19.71 16.20 -8.70
C PRO A 353 19.01 15.59 -9.92
N LEU A 354 18.37 14.46 -9.70
CA LEU A 354 17.43 13.88 -10.67
C LEU A 354 16.26 14.88 -10.83
N LYS A 355 16.16 15.52 -11.99
CA LYS A 355 15.13 16.50 -12.33
C LYS A 355 13.76 15.83 -12.56
#